data_c72481c2853802282e46473d43f832bf
#
_entry.id   c72481c2853802282e46473d43f832bf
#
_cell.length_a   1.000
_cell.length_b   1.000
_cell.length_c   1.000
_cell.angle_alpha   90.00
_cell.angle_beta   90.00
_cell.angle_gamma   90.00
#
_symmetry.space_group_name_H-M   'P 1'
#
loop_
_entity.id
_entity.type
_entity.pdbx_description
1 polymer ?
#
loop_
_entity_poly.entity_id
_entity_poly.type
_entity_poly.pdbx_seq_one_letter_code
_entity_poly.pdbx_strand_id
1 'polypeptide(L)'
;MYFILTSLSKVFQFFPRKFALAMGRLLGTFIYYIYPLRKSIALKNLEIAFPEYDIKQKMSILKSCYRHFGMVLVDFFCLPKVKREKDKIVVNIPNKSIDLMKSKSGGIILTGHMGNWEYIGPMLSIHNIKSAGVALIQKNSQ
;
A
#
# COMPACT_ATOMS: atom_id res chain seq x y z
N MET A 1 -15.55 10.41 -12.34
CA MET A 1 -14.38 9.78 -11.63
C MET A 1 -14.81 8.63 -10.72
N TYR A 2 -15.77 8.79 -9.82
CA TYR A 2 -16.25 7.73 -8.90
C TYR A 2 -16.67 6.44 -9.64
N PHE A 3 -17.44 6.55 -10.71
CA PHE A 3 -17.94 5.40 -11.51
C PHE A 3 -16.79 4.55 -12.09
N ILE A 4 -15.76 5.21 -12.62
CA ILE A 4 -14.56 4.54 -13.18
C ILE A 4 -13.82 3.75 -12.11
N LEU A 5 -13.56 4.37 -10.96
CA LEU A 5 -12.87 3.73 -9.85
C LEU A 5 -13.63 2.53 -9.30
N THR A 6 -14.96 2.65 -9.19
CA THR A 6 -15.82 1.55 -8.72
C THR A 6 -15.86 0.39 -9.73
N SER A 7 -15.91 0.70 -11.03
CA SER A 7 -15.88 -0.32 -12.09
C SER A 7 -14.53 -1.05 -12.12
N LEU A 8 -13.42 -0.33 -12.04
CA LEU A 8 -12.09 -0.92 -11.92
C LEU A 8 -11.98 -1.81 -10.69
N SER A 9 -12.48 -1.36 -9.54
CA SER A 9 -12.50 -2.15 -8.32
C SER A 9 -13.27 -3.47 -8.51
N LYS A 10 -14.44 -3.44 -9.13
CA LYS A 10 -15.21 -4.66 -9.42
C LYS A 10 -14.45 -5.62 -10.34
N VAL A 11 -13.81 -5.09 -11.38
CA VAL A 11 -13.02 -5.89 -12.33
C VAL A 11 -11.86 -6.59 -11.60
N PHE A 12 -11.07 -5.84 -10.82
CA PHE A 12 -9.94 -6.44 -10.09
C PHE A 12 -10.38 -7.44 -9.01
N GLN A 13 -11.54 -7.24 -8.39
CA GLN A 13 -12.07 -8.17 -7.40
C GLN A 13 -12.52 -9.51 -8.01
N PHE A 14 -12.83 -9.55 -9.31
CA PHE A 14 -13.18 -10.79 -10.02
C PHE A 14 -11.97 -11.74 -10.16
N PHE A 15 -10.78 -11.20 -10.35
CA PHE A 15 -9.58 -12.00 -10.52
C PHE A 15 -9.01 -12.54 -9.19
N PRO A 16 -8.28 -13.68 -9.23
CA PRO A 16 -7.48 -14.13 -8.10
C PRO A 16 -6.43 -13.04 -7.73
N ARG A 17 -6.19 -12.84 -6.43
CA ARG A 17 -5.28 -11.79 -5.94
C ARG A 17 -3.89 -11.89 -6.57
N LYS A 18 -3.37 -13.11 -6.77
CA LYS A 18 -2.06 -13.33 -7.40
C LYS A 18 -2.00 -12.74 -8.82
N PHE A 19 -3.07 -12.87 -9.59
CA PHE A 19 -3.17 -12.32 -10.93
C PHE A 19 -3.25 -10.79 -10.91
N ALA A 20 -4.08 -10.22 -10.03
CA ALA A 20 -4.19 -8.77 -9.85
C ALA A 20 -2.83 -8.14 -9.47
N LEU A 21 -2.09 -8.76 -8.56
CA LEU A 21 -0.74 -8.31 -8.19
C LEU A 21 0.27 -8.43 -9.34
N ALA A 22 0.18 -9.46 -10.17
CA ALA A 22 1.02 -9.59 -11.37
C ALA A 22 0.75 -8.44 -12.35
N MET A 23 -0.51 -8.09 -12.57
CA MET A 23 -0.89 -6.91 -13.38
C MET A 23 -0.32 -5.62 -12.78
N GLY A 24 -0.42 -5.44 -11.46
CA GLY A 24 0.18 -4.29 -10.77
C GLY A 24 1.69 -4.21 -10.96
N ARG A 25 2.37 -5.35 -10.88
CA ARG A 25 3.81 -5.45 -11.14
C ARG A 25 4.18 -5.06 -12.57
N LEU A 26 3.39 -5.49 -13.55
CA LEU A 26 3.56 -5.10 -14.96
C LEU A 26 3.32 -3.61 -15.14
N LEU A 27 2.26 -3.06 -14.55
CA LEU A 27 1.97 -1.63 -14.56
C LEU A 27 3.13 -0.81 -13.98
N GLY A 28 3.65 -1.20 -12.82
CA GLY A 28 4.80 -0.53 -12.21
C GLY A 28 6.06 -0.61 -13.09
N THR A 29 6.27 -1.74 -13.77
CA THR A 29 7.37 -1.90 -14.73
C THR A 29 7.19 -0.98 -15.94
N PHE A 30 5.99 -0.88 -16.47
CA PHE A 30 5.64 0.02 -17.57
C PHE A 30 5.90 1.48 -17.19
N ILE A 31 5.42 1.92 -16.02
CA ILE A 31 5.65 3.28 -15.52
C ILE A 31 7.14 3.56 -15.37
N TYR A 32 7.92 2.62 -14.85
CA TYR A 32 9.37 2.78 -14.71
C TYR A 32 10.10 3.08 -16.03
N TYR A 33 9.69 2.45 -17.13
CA TYR A 33 10.36 2.60 -18.43
C TYR A 33 9.79 3.73 -19.27
N ILE A 34 8.47 3.95 -19.25
CA ILE A 34 7.80 4.86 -20.19
C ILE A 34 7.58 6.24 -19.56
N TYR A 35 7.17 6.29 -18.29
CA TYR A 35 6.87 7.55 -17.61
C TYR A 35 7.35 7.54 -16.17
N PRO A 36 8.65 7.59 -15.93
CA PRO A 36 9.24 7.40 -14.60
C PRO A 36 8.97 8.60 -13.68
N LEU A 37 7.81 8.59 -13.03
CA LEU A 37 7.38 9.61 -12.07
C LEU A 37 8.39 9.74 -10.93
N ARG A 38 8.87 10.97 -10.69
CA ARG A 38 9.77 11.31 -9.57
C ARG A 38 11.06 10.48 -9.46
N LYS A 39 11.54 9.95 -10.60
CA LYS A 39 12.75 9.10 -10.64
C LYS A 39 13.98 9.79 -10.04
N SER A 40 14.21 11.07 -10.35
CA SER A 40 15.35 11.84 -9.83
C SER A 40 15.28 12.01 -8.29
N ILE A 41 14.09 12.27 -7.76
CA ILE A 41 13.89 12.39 -6.31
C ILE A 41 14.17 11.06 -5.62
N ALA A 42 13.64 9.96 -6.19
CA ALA A 42 13.85 8.63 -5.63
C ALA A 42 15.34 8.20 -5.67
N LEU A 43 16.06 8.55 -6.74
CA LEU A 43 17.51 8.30 -6.82
C LEU A 43 18.28 9.10 -5.77
N LYS A 44 17.98 10.39 -5.59
CA LYS A 44 18.60 11.20 -4.54
C LYS A 44 18.36 10.61 -3.14
N ASN A 45 17.16 10.14 -2.87
CA ASN A 45 16.85 9.47 -1.61
C ASN A 45 17.66 8.18 -1.43
N LEU A 46 17.85 7.40 -2.51
CA LEU A 46 18.68 6.20 -2.48
C LEU A 46 20.18 6.53 -2.31
N GLU A 47 20.65 7.65 -2.84
CA GLU A 47 22.02 8.12 -2.61
C GLU A 47 22.28 8.46 -1.15
N ILE A 48 21.31 9.06 -0.48
CA ILE A 48 21.38 9.38 0.94
C ILE A 48 21.27 8.13 1.82
N ALA A 49 20.33 7.24 1.49
CA ALA A 49 20.04 6.07 2.32
C ALA A 49 21.07 4.93 2.15
N PHE A 50 21.68 4.82 0.98
CA PHE A 50 22.62 3.76 0.60
C PHE A 50 23.80 4.36 -0.16
N PRO A 51 24.65 5.18 0.51
CA PRO A 51 25.79 5.83 -0.14
C PRO A 51 26.79 4.82 -0.71
N GLU A 52 26.91 3.65 -0.08
CA GLU A 52 27.82 2.55 -0.45
C GLU A 52 27.38 1.77 -1.69
N TYR A 53 26.11 1.91 -2.14
CA TYR A 53 25.62 1.17 -3.29
C TYR A 53 26.02 1.83 -4.60
N ASP A 54 26.39 1.01 -5.58
CA ASP A 54 26.64 1.50 -6.94
C ASP A 54 25.33 1.89 -7.65
N ILE A 55 25.48 2.55 -8.79
CA ILE A 55 24.31 3.04 -9.56
C ILE A 55 23.42 1.88 -10.05
N LYS A 56 23.99 0.71 -10.36
CA LYS A 56 23.22 -0.46 -10.82
C LYS A 56 22.34 -1.01 -9.69
N GLN A 57 22.90 -1.09 -8.49
CA GLN A 57 22.17 -1.50 -7.28
C GLN A 57 21.03 -0.52 -6.99
N LYS A 58 21.30 0.79 -7.00
CA LYS A 58 20.28 1.83 -6.80
C LYS A 58 19.16 1.76 -7.84
N MET A 59 19.51 1.57 -9.10
CA MET A 59 18.53 1.41 -10.19
C MET A 59 17.69 0.13 -10.06
N SER A 60 18.27 -0.96 -9.56
CA SER A 60 17.55 -2.20 -9.28
C SER A 60 16.52 -2.02 -8.17
N ILE A 61 16.91 -1.35 -7.07
CA ILE A 61 15.99 -1.00 -5.97
C ILE A 61 14.88 -0.10 -6.50
N LEU A 62 15.22 0.95 -7.24
CA LEU A 62 14.26 1.86 -7.81
C LEU A 62 13.22 1.14 -8.68
N LYS A 63 13.65 0.27 -9.58
CA LYS A 63 12.75 -0.55 -10.40
C LYS A 63 11.84 -1.43 -9.56
N SER A 64 12.37 -1.99 -8.48
CA SER A 64 11.61 -2.80 -7.53
C SER A 64 10.56 -1.96 -6.79
N CYS A 65 10.89 -0.72 -6.43
CA CYS A 65 9.94 0.23 -5.83
C CYS A 65 8.77 0.55 -6.77
N TYR A 66 9.01 0.81 -8.04
CA TYR A 66 7.94 1.04 -9.02
C TYR A 66 7.02 -0.18 -9.16
N ARG A 67 7.61 -1.37 -9.24
CA ARG A 67 6.85 -2.63 -9.29
C ARG A 67 5.99 -2.82 -8.06
N HIS A 68 6.57 -2.56 -6.88
CA HIS A 68 5.86 -2.66 -5.61
C HIS A 68 4.71 -1.66 -5.54
N PHE A 69 4.97 -0.40 -5.90
CA PHE A 69 3.94 0.63 -5.91
C PHE A 69 2.79 0.30 -6.87
N GLY A 70 3.09 -0.25 -8.05
CA GLY A 70 2.07 -0.74 -8.97
C GLY A 70 1.23 -1.87 -8.36
N MET A 71 1.84 -2.79 -7.60
CA MET A 71 1.11 -3.83 -6.87
C MET A 71 0.22 -3.24 -5.78
N VAL A 72 0.71 -2.27 -5.00
CA VAL A 72 -0.08 -1.58 -3.97
C VAL A 72 -1.28 -0.87 -4.58
N LEU A 73 -1.09 -0.18 -5.71
CA LEU A 73 -2.16 0.52 -6.41
C LEU A 73 -3.27 -0.43 -6.86
N VAL A 74 -2.92 -1.57 -7.45
CA VAL A 74 -3.91 -2.57 -7.87
C VAL A 74 -4.56 -3.25 -6.68
N ASP A 75 -3.79 -3.57 -5.64
CA ASP A 75 -4.29 -4.21 -4.42
C ASP A 75 -5.27 -3.29 -3.65
N PHE A 76 -5.10 -1.95 -3.76
CA PHE A 76 -6.05 -0.97 -3.24
C PHE A 76 -7.46 -1.17 -3.82
N PHE A 77 -7.58 -1.47 -5.11
CA PHE A 77 -8.87 -1.78 -5.72
C PHE A 77 -9.46 -3.11 -5.24
N CYS A 78 -8.64 -3.98 -4.65
CA CYS A 78 -9.06 -5.25 -4.07
C CYS A 78 -9.46 -5.15 -2.58
N LEU A 79 -9.28 -4.00 -1.92
CA LEU A 79 -9.60 -3.83 -0.49
C LEU A 79 -11.03 -4.26 -0.08
N PRO A 80 -12.10 -4.02 -0.88
CA PRO A 80 -13.43 -4.50 -0.52
C PRO A 80 -13.51 -6.04 -0.41
N LYS A 81 -12.64 -6.78 -1.11
CA LYS A 81 -12.54 -8.24 -1.02
C LYS A 81 -11.97 -8.70 0.33
N VAL A 82 -11.09 -7.92 0.93
CA VAL A 82 -10.48 -8.19 2.25
C VAL A 82 -11.55 -8.39 3.31
N LYS A 83 -12.55 -7.52 3.35
CA LYS A 83 -13.66 -7.62 4.32
C LYS A 83 -14.48 -8.90 4.13
N ARG A 84 -14.65 -9.35 2.88
CA ARG A 84 -15.41 -10.57 2.56
C ARG A 84 -14.61 -11.86 2.84
N GLU A 85 -13.29 -11.78 2.72
CA GLU A 85 -12.37 -12.91 2.86
C GLU A 85 -11.52 -12.81 4.13
N LYS A 86 -12.03 -12.12 5.17
CA LYS A 86 -11.33 -11.87 6.43
C LYS A 86 -10.76 -13.14 7.07
N ASP A 87 -11.47 -14.24 6.97
CA ASP A 87 -11.08 -15.53 7.57
C ASP A 87 -9.89 -16.19 6.86
N LYS A 88 -9.54 -15.72 5.65
CA LYS A 88 -8.38 -16.18 4.87
C LYS A 88 -7.14 -15.32 5.08
N ILE A 89 -7.27 -14.24 5.85
CA ILE A 89 -6.19 -13.27 6.05
C ILE A 89 -5.54 -13.56 7.40
N VAL A 90 -4.25 -13.84 7.34
CA VAL A 90 -3.44 -13.99 8.56
C VAL A 90 -2.91 -12.62 8.95
N VAL A 91 -3.34 -12.13 10.10
CA VAL A 91 -2.86 -10.89 10.71
C VAL A 91 -2.02 -11.27 11.92
N ASN A 92 -0.72 -11.04 11.83
CA ASN A 92 0.20 -11.34 12.92
C ASN A 92 0.47 -10.09 13.75
N ILE A 93 -0.41 -9.83 14.72
CA ILE A 93 -0.25 -8.75 15.70
C ILE A 93 -0.08 -9.39 17.07
N PRO A 94 0.95 -9.04 17.85
CA PRO A 94 1.09 -9.53 19.21
C PRO A 94 -0.16 -9.23 20.07
N ASN A 95 -0.62 -10.21 20.84
CA ASN A 95 -1.81 -10.05 21.67
C ASN A 95 -1.72 -8.82 22.59
N LYS A 96 -0.55 -8.59 23.20
CA LYS A 96 -0.30 -7.41 24.02
C LYS A 96 -0.60 -6.09 23.29
N SER A 97 -0.26 -6.03 21.99
CA SER A 97 -0.54 -4.84 21.16
C SER A 97 -2.06 -4.69 20.90
N ILE A 98 -2.75 -5.80 20.66
CA ILE A 98 -4.21 -5.79 20.49
C ILE A 98 -4.90 -5.33 21.78
N ASP A 99 -4.49 -5.86 22.93
CA ASP A 99 -5.04 -5.50 24.23
C ASP A 99 -4.82 -4.01 24.55
N LEU A 100 -3.60 -3.51 24.24
CA LEU A 100 -3.29 -2.09 24.40
C LEU A 100 -4.17 -1.20 23.52
N MET A 101 -4.36 -1.58 22.25
CA MET A 101 -5.19 -0.83 21.30
C MET A 101 -6.69 -0.87 21.66
N LYS A 102 -7.15 -1.89 22.40
CA LYS A 102 -8.51 -2.01 22.89
C LYS A 102 -8.72 -1.40 24.29
N SER A 103 -7.66 -0.99 24.93
CA SER A 103 -7.73 -0.37 26.26
C SER A 103 -8.51 0.94 26.23
N LYS A 104 -9.12 1.31 27.37
CA LYS A 104 -9.82 2.60 27.50
C LYS A 104 -8.90 3.82 27.47
N SER A 105 -7.60 3.63 27.67
CA SER A 105 -6.60 4.69 27.66
C SER A 105 -6.37 5.27 26.26
N GLY A 106 -6.83 4.55 25.21
CA GLY A 106 -6.49 4.90 23.84
C GLY A 106 -5.01 4.71 23.53
N GLY A 107 -4.61 5.12 22.33
CA GLY A 107 -3.21 5.02 21.90
C GLY A 107 -2.96 5.68 20.55
N ILE A 108 -1.71 5.91 20.24
CA ILE A 108 -1.28 6.41 18.94
C ILE A 108 -0.61 5.27 18.18
N ILE A 109 -1.10 4.97 16.99
CA ILE A 109 -0.48 4.00 16.08
C ILE A 109 0.42 4.78 15.14
N LEU A 110 1.74 4.57 15.29
CA LEU A 110 2.72 5.13 14.37
C LEU A 110 2.98 4.12 13.25
N THR A 111 2.90 4.57 12.01
CA THR A 111 3.13 3.73 10.84
C THR A 111 3.89 4.49 9.76
N GLY A 112 4.44 3.77 8.80
CA GLY A 112 5.14 4.33 7.64
C GLY A 112 4.63 3.71 6.34
N HIS A 113 5.04 4.28 5.22
CA HIS A 113 4.72 3.77 3.87
C HIS A 113 5.58 2.53 3.53
N MET A 114 5.43 1.48 4.33
CA MET A 114 6.14 0.21 4.15
C MET A 114 5.14 -0.89 3.74
N GLY A 115 5.54 -1.71 2.78
CA GLY A 115 4.65 -2.74 2.24
C GLY A 115 3.35 -2.14 1.67
N ASN A 116 2.22 -2.77 1.95
CA ASN A 116 0.90 -2.23 1.60
C ASN A 116 0.23 -1.64 2.86
N TRP A 117 0.53 -0.39 3.17
CA TRP A 117 -0.01 0.34 4.32
C TRP A 117 -1.53 0.56 4.25
N GLU A 118 -2.14 0.46 3.07
CA GLU A 118 -3.59 0.60 2.89
C GLU A 118 -4.38 -0.49 3.64
N TYR A 119 -3.73 -1.59 3.98
CA TYR A 119 -4.35 -2.66 4.76
C TYR A 119 -4.49 -2.36 6.26
N ILE A 120 -3.83 -1.33 6.78
CA ILE A 120 -3.86 -1.01 8.22
C ILE A 120 -5.30 -0.76 8.69
N GLY A 121 -6.04 0.09 8.00
CA GLY A 121 -7.43 0.39 8.36
C GLY A 121 -8.34 -0.84 8.36
N PRO A 122 -8.42 -1.60 7.25
CA PRO A 122 -9.15 -2.87 7.21
C PRO A 122 -8.73 -3.87 8.29
N MET A 123 -7.43 -3.99 8.61
CA MET A 123 -6.94 -4.91 9.64
C MET A 123 -7.39 -4.50 11.05
N LEU A 124 -7.33 -3.22 11.37
CA LEU A 124 -7.84 -2.70 12.63
C LEU A 124 -9.36 -2.97 12.77
N SER A 125 -10.11 -2.79 11.68
CA SER A 125 -11.54 -3.09 11.63
C SER A 125 -11.85 -4.57 11.86
N ILE A 126 -11.08 -5.49 11.28
CA ILE A 126 -11.24 -6.94 11.49
C ILE A 126 -11.08 -7.31 12.99
N HIS A 127 -10.16 -6.65 13.68
CA HIS A 127 -9.93 -6.85 15.11
C HIS A 127 -10.87 -6.04 16.01
N ASN A 128 -11.89 -5.36 15.45
CA ASN A 128 -12.83 -4.48 16.19
C ASN A 128 -12.09 -3.35 16.94
N ILE A 129 -10.99 -2.85 16.42
CA ILE A 129 -10.23 -1.74 16.97
C ILE A 129 -10.76 -0.45 16.34
N LYS A 130 -11.41 0.39 17.16
CA LYS A 130 -11.85 1.71 16.72
C LYS A 130 -10.65 2.60 16.53
N SER A 131 -10.52 3.19 15.34
CA SER A 131 -9.39 4.06 14.99
C SER A 131 -9.87 5.31 14.27
N ALA A 132 -9.14 6.41 14.46
CA ALA A 132 -9.30 7.64 13.72
C ALA A 132 -7.97 7.98 13.06
N GLY A 133 -8.00 8.39 11.79
CA GLY A 133 -6.83 8.84 11.06
C GLY A 133 -6.77 10.36 11.01
N VAL A 134 -5.59 10.92 11.23
CA VAL A 134 -5.32 12.34 10.98
C VAL A 134 -4.77 12.46 9.56
N ALA A 135 -5.44 13.23 8.73
CA ALA A 135 -5.02 13.47 7.35
C ALA A 135 -5.07 14.95 7.02
N LEU A 136 -4.18 15.37 6.14
CA LEU A 136 -4.26 16.72 5.56
C LEU A 136 -5.48 16.81 4.64
N ILE A 137 -6.19 17.94 4.74
CA ILE A 137 -7.25 18.25 3.79
C ILE A 137 -6.64 18.37 2.40
N GLN A 138 -7.00 17.43 1.52
CA GLN A 138 -6.60 17.53 0.13
C GLN A 138 -7.38 18.69 -0.51
N LYS A 139 -6.66 19.70 -0.99
CA LYS A 139 -7.25 20.72 -1.86
C LYS A 139 -7.70 20.02 -3.13
N ASN A 140 -9.00 19.71 -3.23
CA ASN A 140 -9.58 19.37 -4.52
C ASN A 140 -9.47 20.63 -5.38
N SER A 141 -8.50 20.67 -6.29
CA SER A 141 -8.59 21.59 -7.43
C SER A 141 -9.83 21.17 -8.22
N GLN A 142 -10.88 21.94 -8.10
CA GLN A 142 -12.04 21.87 -8.98
C GLN A 142 -11.60 22.08 -10.43
#